data_97ded4c0046ed55fc658ce8bd9507688
#
_entry.id   97ded4c0046ed55fc658ce8bd9507688
#
_cell.length_a   1.000
_cell.length_b   1.000
_cell.length_c   1.000
_cell.angle_alpha   90.00
_cell.angle_beta   90.00
_cell.angle_gamma   90.00
#
_symmetry.space_group_name_H-M   'P 1'
#
loop_
_entity.id
_entity.type
_entity.pdbx_description
1 polymer ?
#
loop_
_entity_poly.entity_id
_entity_poly.type
_entity_poly.pdbx_seq_one_letter_code
_entity_poly.pdbx_strand_id
1 'polypeptide(L)'
;MKKLFGGAALALALLATGPLAGLAQAQEAVVAAADKEALFTSPDPQLNANKQVVYHIMKDLLEANHWDTADQFLTERYLQHNPNVPSGRDTVVKFFTEALKVEPTPIPDKLQTPVVFVTAEGDLVTVATVRTEPDPKDPTKTYTTTWYDTWRILDGKADEHWDAAIKQ
;
A
#
# COMPACT_ATOMS: atom_id res chain seq x y z
N MET A 1 -5.97 71.05 56.36
CA MET A 1 -5.82 69.61 56.19
C MET A 1 -6.72 69.15 55.06
N LYS A 2 -6.18 68.97 53.86
CA LYS A 2 -6.93 68.43 52.66
C LYS A 2 -6.33 67.06 52.29
N LYS A 3 -7.14 66.04 52.41
CA LYS A 3 -6.77 64.68 51.99
C LYS A 3 -7.02 64.53 50.48
N LEU A 4 -5.98 64.25 49.70
CA LEU A 4 -6.10 63.81 48.31
C LEU A 4 -6.36 62.29 48.27
N PHE A 5 -7.45 61.90 47.62
CA PHE A 5 -7.72 60.55 47.26
C PHE A 5 -7.17 60.31 45.83
N GLY A 6 -6.13 59.50 45.75
CA GLY A 6 -5.63 58.99 44.44
C GLY A 6 -6.45 57.80 43.96
N GLY A 7 -7.16 57.98 42.87
CA GLY A 7 -7.85 56.89 42.20
C GLY A 7 -6.89 56.11 41.34
N ALA A 8 -6.72 54.81 41.60
CA ALA A 8 -6.02 53.92 40.74
C ALA A 8 -6.97 53.44 39.63
N ALA A 9 -6.66 53.75 38.36
CA ALA A 9 -7.36 53.26 37.22
C ALA A 9 -6.81 51.86 36.87
N LEU A 10 -7.66 50.88 37.04
CA LEU A 10 -7.37 49.49 36.64
C LEU A 10 -7.61 49.35 35.13
N ALA A 11 -6.54 49.25 34.34
CA ALA A 11 -6.64 48.99 32.91
C ALA A 11 -6.90 47.49 32.69
N LEU A 12 -8.12 47.15 32.26
CA LEU A 12 -8.52 45.81 31.91
C LEU A 12 -8.01 45.52 30.49
N ALA A 13 -6.91 44.75 30.36
CA ALA A 13 -6.44 44.28 29.07
C ALA A 13 -7.35 43.12 28.57
N LEU A 14 -8.19 43.40 27.59
CA LEU A 14 -8.93 42.38 26.86
C LEU A 14 -7.91 41.61 25.99
N LEU A 15 -7.56 40.42 26.42
CA LEU A 15 -6.92 39.42 25.57
C LEU A 15 -7.95 38.92 24.56
N ALA A 16 -7.87 39.42 23.33
CA ALA A 16 -8.64 38.87 22.21
C ALA A 16 -8.11 37.48 21.90
N THR A 17 -8.77 36.44 22.43
CA THR A 17 -8.59 35.06 21.93
C THR A 17 -9.31 34.95 20.60
N GLY A 18 -8.62 35.30 19.51
CA GLY A 18 -9.05 34.96 18.17
C GLY A 18 -9.14 33.45 18.05
N PRO A 19 -10.13 32.89 17.29
CA PRO A 19 -10.16 31.48 17.06
C PRO A 19 -8.84 31.10 16.36
N LEU A 20 -8.06 30.22 16.98
CA LEU A 20 -7.02 29.48 16.28
C LEU A 20 -7.75 28.63 15.23
N ALA A 21 -7.94 29.18 14.02
CA ALA A 21 -8.27 28.40 12.86
C ALA A 21 -7.11 27.41 12.71
N GLY A 22 -7.29 26.19 13.21
CA GLY A 22 -6.35 25.10 13.01
C GLY A 22 -6.15 25.02 11.51
N LEU A 23 -4.93 25.29 11.06
CA LEU A 23 -4.54 25.01 9.67
C LEU A 23 -4.84 23.53 9.49
N ALA A 24 -5.85 23.22 8.67
CA ALA A 24 -6.10 21.86 8.25
C ALA A 24 -4.79 21.40 7.58
N GLN A 25 -4.03 20.58 8.29
CA GLN A 25 -2.77 20.06 7.79
C GLN A 25 -3.11 19.21 6.56
N ALA A 26 -2.50 19.53 5.43
CA ALA A 26 -2.67 18.71 4.25
C ALA A 26 -2.20 17.27 4.56
N GLN A 27 -2.84 16.28 3.93
CA GLN A 27 -2.41 14.89 4.04
C GLN A 27 -0.93 14.79 3.61
N GLU A 28 -0.12 14.14 4.44
CA GLU A 28 1.25 13.78 4.07
C GLU A 28 1.21 12.76 2.92
N ALA A 29 2.06 12.97 1.92
CA ALA A 29 2.14 12.06 0.79
C ALA A 29 2.68 10.69 1.22
N VAL A 30 2.07 9.60 0.73
CA VAL A 30 2.63 8.26 0.90
C VAL A 30 3.89 8.13 0.06
N VAL A 31 4.99 7.70 0.66
CA VAL A 31 6.31 7.59 0.03
C VAL A 31 6.79 6.14 0.06
N ALA A 32 7.31 5.65 -1.07
CA ALA A 32 7.92 4.35 -1.15
C ALA A 32 9.24 4.29 -0.34
N ALA A 33 9.56 3.11 0.19
CA ALA A 33 10.84 2.86 0.83
C ALA A 33 12.00 3.06 -0.15
N ALA A 34 13.11 3.62 0.35
CA ALA A 34 14.31 3.82 -0.45
C ALA A 34 14.97 2.50 -0.87
N ASP A 35 14.98 1.51 0.02
CA ASP A 35 15.45 0.14 -0.26
C ASP A 35 14.26 -0.83 -0.16
N LYS A 36 13.60 -1.05 -1.27
CA LYS A 36 12.45 -1.94 -1.37
C LYS A 36 12.83 -3.42 -1.24
N GLU A 37 14.02 -3.78 -1.73
CA GLU A 37 14.51 -5.17 -1.71
C GLU A 37 14.68 -5.67 -0.27
N ALA A 38 15.23 -4.84 0.62
CA ALA A 38 15.42 -5.17 2.02
C ALA A 38 14.10 -5.48 2.75
N LEU A 39 12.97 -4.92 2.30
CA LEU A 39 11.65 -5.17 2.90
C LEU A 39 11.18 -6.63 2.74
N PHE A 40 11.64 -7.31 1.67
CA PHE A 40 11.29 -8.70 1.40
C PHE A 40 12.23 -9.71 2.07
N THR A 41 13.09 -9.26 2.99
CA THR A 41 13.96 -10.13 3.78
C THR A 41 13.48 -10.22 5.24
N SER A 42 13.90 -11.28 5.94
CA SER A 42 13.65 -11.48 7.36
C SER A 42 14.79 -12.31 7.98
N PRO A 43 15.16 -12.06 9.25
CA PRO A 43 16.08 -12.94 9.98
C PRO A 43 15.43 -14.30 10.30
N ASP A 44 14.11 -14.40 10.37
CA ASP A 44 13.37 -15.66 10.48
C ASP A 44 13.35 -16.37 9.14
N PRO A 45 13.85 -17.61 9.01
CA PRO A 45 13.94 -18.31 7.73
C PRO A 45 12.59 -18.58 7.07
N GLN A 46 11.54 -18.88 7.85
CA GLN A 46 10.21 -19.14 7.31
C GLN A 46 9.58 -17.86 6.78
N LEU A 47 9.63 -16.78 7.56
CA LEU A 47 9.10 -15.49 7.11
C LEU A 47 9.90 -14.94 5.92
N ASN A 48 11.21 -15.19 5.89
CA ASN A 48 12.04 -14.85 4.73
C ASN A 48 11.58 -15.61 3.48
N ALA A 49 11.41 -16.92 3.57
CA ALA A 49 10.93 -17.73 2.45
C ALA A 49 9.56 -17.25 1.95
N ASN A 50 8.63 -16.98 2.86
CA ASN A 50 7.30 -16.48 2.51
C ASN A 50 7.37 -15.11 1.80
N LYS A 51 8.19 -14.18 2.30
CA LYS A 51 8.41 -12.87 1.65
C LYS A 51 9.03 -13.00 0.27
N GLN A 52 9.95 -13.95 0.07
CA GLN A 52 10.56 -14.19 -1.26
C GLN A 52 9.54 -14.69 -2.28
N VAL A 53 8.59 -15.57 -1.90
CA VAL A 53 7.50 -15.96 -2.79
C VAL A 53 6.73 -14.73 -3.27
N VAL A 54 6.33 -13.84 -2.34
CA VAL A 54 5.59 -12.62 -2.67
C VAL A 54 6.43 -11.65 -3.50
N TYR A 55 7.73 -11.53 -3.22
CA TYR A 55 8.66 -10.75 -4.05
C TYR A 55 8.62 -11.17 -5.51
N HIS A 56 8.69 -12.48 -5.77
CA HIS A 56 8.64 -13.01 -7.13
C HIS A 56 7.25 -12.86 -7.76
N ILE A 57 6.17 -13.04 -7.01
CA ILE A 57 4.82 -12.75 -7.51
C ILE A 57 4.74 -11.30 -8.00
N MET A 58 5.21 -10.34 -7.21
CA MET A 58 5.17 -8.94 -7.59
C MET A 58 6.07 -8.61 -8.77
N LYS A 59 7.31 -9.10 -8.77
CA LYS A 59 8.31 -8.75 -9.78
C LYS A 59 8.10 -9.52 -11.09
N ASP A 60 7.91 -10.84 -10.99
CA ASP A 60 7.95 -11.71 -12.16
C ASP A 60 6.55 -11.85 -12.79
N LEU A 61 5.48 -12.00 -11.97
CA LEU A 61 4.12 -12.12 -12.49
C LEU A 61 3.43 -10.77 -12.73
N LEU A 62 3.43 -9.87 -11.73
CA LEU A 62 2.64 -8.63 -11.80
C LEU A 62 3.37 -7.50 -12.56
N GLU A 63 4.68 -7.36 -12.44
CA GLU A 63 5.43 -6.36 -13.20
C GLU A 63 5.85 -6.85 -14.59
N ALA A 64 6.52 -8.01 -14.63
CA ALA A 64 7.09 -8.52 -15.87
C ALA A 64 6.11 -9.39 -16.68
N ASN A 65 4.94 -9.71 -16.14
CA ASN A 65 3.85 -10.46 -16.80
C ASN A 65 4.21 -11.89 -17.22
N HIS A 66 5.14 -12.55 -16.53
CA HIS A 66 5.51 -13.95 -16.81
C HIS A 66 4.51 -14.95 -16.21
N TRP A 67 3.24 -14.84 -16.60
CA TRP A 67 2.14 -15.69 -16.13
C TRP A 67 2.29 -17.16 -16.55
N ASP A 68 3.13 -17.45 -17.54
CA ASP A 68 3.55 -18.79 -17.93
C ASP A 68 4.33 -19.55 -16.84
N THR A 69 4.89 -18.82 -15.86
CA THR A 69 5.60 -19.38 -14.70
C THR A 69 4.78 -19.37 -13.40
N ALA A 70 3.49 -19.07 -13.49
CA ALA A 70 2.62 -18.91 -12.32
C ALA A 70 2.56 -20.17 -11.42
N ASP A 71 2.78 -21.34 -11.97
CA ASP A 71 2.81 -22.61 -11.24
C ASP A 71 3.99 -22.73 -10.27
N GLN A 72 5.03 -21.92 -10.43
CA GLN A 72 6.15 -21.85 -9.49
C GLN A 72 5.77 -21.12 -8.20
N PHE A 73 4.83 -20.16 -8.26
CA PHE A 73 4.51 -19.23 -7.18
C PHE A 73 3.10 -19.38 -6.63
N LEU A 74 2.15 -19.92 -7.39
CA LEU A 74 0.76 -20.06 -7.03
C LEU A 74 0.36 -21.52 -6.88
N THR A 75 -0.45 -21.86 -5.87
CA THR A 75 -1.07 -23.19 -5.77
C THR A 75 -2.11 -23.37 -6.88
N GLU A 76 -2.48 -24.60 -7.19
CA GLU A 76 -3.50 -24.89 -8.20
C GLU A 76 -4.85 -24.23 -7.85
N ARG A 77 -5.25 -24.30 -6.58
CA ARG A 77 -6.53 -23.73 -6.13
C ARG A 77 -6.53 -22.21 -6.02
N TYR A 78 -5.41 -21.55 -5.79
CA TYR A 78 -5.18 -20.13 -5.58
C TYR A 78 -6.47 -19.30 -5.40
N LEU A 79 -6.91 -19.13 -4.17
CA LEU A 79 -8.17 -18.45 -3.86
C LEU A 79 -8.02 -16.93 -3.97
N GLN A 80 -8.93 -16.30 -4.70
CA GLN A 80 -9.00 -14.86 -4.88
C GLN A 80 -10.17 -14.27 -4.09
N HIS A 81 -9.88 -13.22 -3.31
CA HIS A 81 -10.90 -12.41 -2.65
C HIS A 81 -11.13 -11.06 -3.33
N ASN A 82 -10.41 -10.75 -4.42
CA ASN A 82 -10.73 -9.65 -5.31
C ASN A 82 -12.03 -9.97 -6.04
N PRO A 83 -13.10 -9.11 -5.93
CA PRO A 83 -14.41 -9.41 -6.51
C PRO A 83 -14.44 -9.39 -8.04
N ASN A 84 -13.35 -8.94 -8.69
CA ASN A 84 -13.23 -8.83 -10.13
C ASN A 84 -12.38 -9.96 -10.76
N VAL A 85 -11.73 -10.80 -9.93
CA VAL A 85 -10.82 -11.86 -10.40
C VAL A 85 -11.27 -13.21 -9.85
N PRO A 86 -11.62 -14.18 -10.70
CA PRO A 86 -12.02 -15.50 -10.22
C PRO A 86 -10.87 -16.31 -9.61
N SER A 87 -11.21 -17.25 -8.70
CA SER A 87 -10.24 -18.17 -8.09
C SER A 87 -9.75 -19.26 -9.05
N GLY A 88 -8.61 -19.87 -8.70
CA GLY A 88 -7.92 -20.90 -9.47
C GLY A 88 -6.75 -20.32 -10.27
N ARG A 89 -5.55 -20.92 -10.11
CA ARG A 89 -4.34 -20.46 -10.81
C ARG A 89 -4.56 -20.30 -12.31
N ASP A 90 -5.07 -21.33 -12.98
CA ASP A 90 -5.27 -21.29 -14.43
C ASP A 90 -6.29 -20.22 -14.85
N THR A 91 -7.29 -19.95 -14.01
CA THR A 91 -8.28 -18.90 -14.25
C THR A 91 -7.64 -17.51 -14.10
N VAL A 92 -6.80 -17.32 -13.09
CA VAL A 92 -6.04 -16.07 -12.89
C VAL A 92 -5.06 -15.85 -14.04
N VAL A 93 -4.35 -16.88 -14.50
CA VAL A 93 -3.48 -16.80 -15.68
C VAL A 93 -4.27 -16.34 -16.90
N LYS A 94 -5.43 -16.95 -17.20
CA LYS A 94 -6.29 -16.54 -18.31
C LYS A 94 -6.82 -15.11 -18.15
N PHE A 95 -7.14 -14.70 -16.94
CA PHE A 95 -7.56 -13.32 -16.68
C PHE A 95 -6.51 -12.31 -17.15
N PHE A 96 -5.24 -12.52 -16.81
CA PHE A 96 -4.17 -11.64 -17.24
C PHE A 96 -3.82 -11.78 -18.73
N THR A 97 -3.69 -13.00 -19.23
CA THR A 97 -3.18 -13.27 -20.59
C THR A 97 -4.27 -13.11 -21.66
N GLU A 98 -5.53 -13.51 -21.40
CA GLU A 98 -6.60 -13.51 -22.41
C GLU A 98 -7.54 -12.30 -22.24
N ALA A 99 -7.96 -11.96 -20.99
CA ALA A 99 -8.87 -10.86 -20.77
C ALA A 99 -8.15 -9.50 -20.77
N LEU A 100 -7.06 -9.34 -20.00
CA LEU A 100 -6.25 -8.14 -19.97
C LEU A 100 -5.22 -8.06 -21.09
N LYS A 101 -4.88 -9.20 -21.72
CA LYS A 101 -3.92 -9.34 -22.84
C LYS A 101 -2.55 -8.75 -22.52
N VAL A 102 -2.08 -8.97 -21.29
CA VAL A 102 -0.74 -8.55 -20.90
C VAL A 102 0.30 -9.43 -21.62
N GLU A 103 1.41 -8.82 -22.03
CA GLU A 103 2.52 -9.50 -22.69
C GLU A 103 3.72 -9.54 -21.75
N PRO A 104 4.49 -10.64 -21.73
CA PRO A 104 5.70 -10.73 -20.92
C PRO A 104 6.74 -9.70 -21.38
N THR A 105 7.41 -9.12 -20.41
CA THR A 105 8.53 -8.18 -20.60
C THR A 105 9.77 -8.71 -19.88
N PRO A 106 10.99 -8.23 -20.18
CA PRO A 106 12.18 -8.64 -19.43
C PRO A 106 11.98 -8.40 -17.92
N ILE A 107 12.26 -9.44 -17.11
CA ILE A 107 12.19 -9.35 -15.66
C ILE A 107 13.27 -8.35 -15.21
N PRO A 108 12.90 -7.28 -14.47
CA PRO A 108 13.86 -6.29 -14.00
C PRO A 108 14.77 -6.87 -12.91
N ASP A 109 15.99 -6.35 -12.79
CA ASP A 109 16.92 -6.74 -11.73
C ASP A 109 16.34 -6.48 -10.33
N LYS A 110 15.57 -5.39 -10.19
CA LYS A 110 14.91 -4.97 -8.95
C LYS A 110 13.46 -4.63 -9.17
N LEU A 111 12.64 -4.88 -8.16
CA LEU A 111 11.24 -4.49 -8.14
C LEU A 111 11.05 -3.00 -8.39
N GLN A 112 10.24 -2.62 -9.38
CA GLN A 112 9.95 -1.22 -9.71
C GLN A 112 8.75 -0.67 -8.94
N THR A 113 7.77 -1.51 -8.62
CA THR A 113 6.58 -1.14 -7.83
C THR A 113 6.96 -0.35 -6.57
N PRO A 114 6.31 0.79 -6.29
CA PRO A 114 6.66 1.68 -5.20
C PRO A 114 6.17 1.12 -3.84
N VAL A 115 6.89 0.14 -3.29
CA VAL A 115 6.58 -0.51 -2.01
C VAL A 115 6.87 0.42 -0.84
N VAL A 116 5.93 0.54 0.10
CA VAL A 116 6.02 1.33 1.32
C VAL A 116 6.58 0.49 2.47
N PHE A 117 5.97 -0.67 2.71
CA PHE A 117 6.44 -1.66 3.68
C PHE A 117 5.98 -3.08 3.31
N VAL A 118 6.64 -4.08 3.90
CA VAL A 118 6.26 -5.49 3.84
C VAL A 118 6.28 -6.06 5.24
N THR A 119 5.16 -6.64 5.67
CA THR A 119 5.07 -7.37 6.94
C THR A 119 4.75 -8.83 6.68
N ALA A 120 5.23 -9.72 7.56
CA ALA A 120 4.92 -11.13 7.51
C ALA A 120 4.72 -11.67 8.93
N GLU A 121 3.67 -12.48 9.12
CA GLU A 121 3.38 -13.17 10.36
C GLU A 121 2.77 -14.55 10.04
N GLY A 122 3.37 -15.61 10.60
CA GLY A 122 2.95 -16.97 10.27
C GLY A 122 3.05 -17.26 8.78
N ASP A 123 1.93 -17.61 8.17
CA ASP A 123 1.79 -17.90 6.75
C ASP A 123 1.34 -16.69 5.89
N LEU A 124 1.14 -15.53 6.51
CA LEU A 124 0.66 -14.33 5.84
C LEU A 124 1.80 -13.35 5.51
N VAL A 125 1.73 -12.77 4.32
CA VAL A 125 2.60 -11.66 3.90
C VAL A 125 1.73 -10.56 3.34
N THR A 126 1.86 -9.35 3.91
CA THR A 126 1.17 -8.15 3.42
C THR A 126 2.18 -7.16 2.86
N VAL A 127 1.88 -6.65 1.68
CA VAL A 127 2.63 -5.58 1.00
C VAL A 127 1.77 -4.34 0.90
N ALA A 128 2.32 -3.21 1.32
CA ALA A 128 1.71 -1.90 1.12
C ALA A 128 2.45 -1.18 -0.01
N THR A 129 1.71 -0.67 -0.99
CA THR A 129 2.26 0.06 -2.14
C THR A 129 1.68 1.47 -2.22
N VAL A 130 2.42 2.40 -2.80
CA VAL A 130 1.91 3.74 -3.11
C VAL A 130 0.92 3.63 -4.27
N ARG A 131 -0.25 4.20 -4.10
CA ARG A 131 -1.25 4.38 -5.15
C ARG A 131 -1.49 5.87 -5.38
N THR A 132 -1.42 6.29 -6.62
CA THR A 132 -1.70 7.67 -7.03
C THR A 132 -3.08 7.73 -7.65
N GLU A 133 -3.94 8.58 -7.11
CA GLU A 133 -5.31 8.75 -7.55
C GLU A 133 -5.59 10.19 -7.97
N PRO A 134 -6.50 10.43 -8.93
CA PRO A 134 -6.98 11.77 -9.24
C PRO A 134 -7.69 12.39 -8.03
N ASP A 135 -7.48 13.69 -7.79
CA ASP A 135 -8.25 14.41 -6.77
C ASP A 135 -9.72 14.53 -7.22
N PRO A 136 -10.70 14.04 -6.43
CA PRO A 136 -12.10 14.09 -6.81
C PRO A 136 -12.67 15.51 -6.92
N LYS A 137 -11.99 16.52 -6.35
CA LYS A 137 -12.39 17.93 -6.41
C LYS A 137 -11.64 18.70 -7.49
N ASP A 138 -10.49 18.23 -7.93
CA ASP A 138 -9.68 18.87 -8.98
C ASP A 138 -8.95 17.78 -9.80
N PRO A 139 -9.57 17.29 -10.89
CA PRO A 139 -8.98 16.21 -11.71
C PRO A 139 -7.62 16.55 -12.35
N THR A 140 -7.18 17.81 -12.28
CA THR A 140 -5.82 18.21 -12.73
C THR A 140 -4.75 17.92 -11.69
N LYS A 141 -5.16 17.54 -10.49
CA LYS A 141 -4.28 17.16 -9.37
C LYS A 141 -4.41 15.69 -9.03
N THR A 142 -3.41 15.20 -8.35
CA THR A 142 -3.40 13.85 -7.80
C THR A 142 -3.07 13.88 -6.31
N TYR A 143 -3.49 12.85 -5.60
CA TYR A 143 -3.05 12.56 -4.24
C TYR A 143 -2.51 11.13 -4.15
N THR A 144 -1.76 10.83 -3.12
CA THR A 144 -1.27 9.48 -2.88
C THR A 144 -2.06 8.82 -1.75
N THR A 145 -2.32 7.52 -1.90
CA THR A 145 -2.90 6.65 -0.87
C THR A 145 -2.13 5.35 -0.85
N THR A 146 -2.54 4.41 -0.03
CA THR A 146 -1.89 3.12 0.11
C THR A 146 -2.81 2.02 -0.39
N TRP A 147 -2.30 1.15 -1.24
CA TRP A 147 -2.94 -0.10 -1.63
C TRP A 147 -2.31 -1.24 -0.82
N TYR A 148 -3.10 -2.25 -0.47
CA TYR A 148 -2.67 -3.41 0.30
C TYR A 148 -3.00 -4.67 -0.45
N ASP A 149 -2.00 -5.53 -0.60
CA ASP A 149 -2.13 -6.89 -1.06
C ASP A 149 -1.64 -7.84 0.02
N THR A 150 -2.39 -8.90 0.31
CA THR A 150 -2.02 -9.91 1.30
C THR A 150 -2.10 -11.28 0.67
N TRP A 151 -1.08 -12.09 0.89
CA TRP A 151 -1.05 -13.48 0.46
C TRP A 151 -0.90 -14.43 1.64
N ARG A 152 -1.59 -15.57 1.56
CA ARG A 152 -1.31 -16.73 2.40
C ARG A 152 -0.35 -17.64 1.67
N ILE A 153 0.72 -18.06 2.32
CA ILE A 153 1.73 -18.95 1.76
C ILE A 153 1.54 -20.36 2.32
N LEU A 154 1.36 -21.34 1.46
CA LEU A 154 1.25 -22.75 1.77
C LEU A 154 2.27 -23.52 0.95
N ASP A 155 3.12 -24.31 1.60
CA ASP A 155 4.15 -25.15 0.97
C ASP A 155 5.02 -24.40 -0.07
N GLY A 156 5.40 -23.15 0.27
CA GLY A 156 6.25 -22.31 -0.56
C GLY A 156 5.57 -21.66 -1.76
N LYS A 157 4.23 -21.65 -1.81
CA LYS A 157 3.44 -20.98 -2.86
C LYS A 157 2.31 -20.17 -2.25
N ALA A 158 1.89 -19.11 -2.93
CA ALA A 158 0.70 -18.37 -2.55
C ALA A 158 -0.55 -19.19 -2.86
N ASP A 159 -1.36 -19.39 -1.83
CA ASP A 159 -2.57 -20.19 -1.87
C ASP A 159 -3.84 -19.34 -1.83
N GLU A 160 -3.75 -18.13 -1.30
CA GLU A 160 -4.88 -17.25 -1.10
C GLU A 160 -4.43 -15.79 -1.17
N HIS A 161 -5.27 -14.90 -1.72
CA HIS A 161 -4.97 -13.50 -1.93
C HIS A 161 -6.14 -12.59 -1.57
N TRP A 162 -5.85 -11.50 -0.86
CA TRP A 162 -6.76 -10.41 -0.54
C TRP A 162 -6.19 -9.08 -0.99
N ASP A 163 -7.05 -8.20 -1.48
CA ASP A 163 -6.75 -6.81 -1.76
C ASP A 163 -7.93 -5.89 -1.40
N ALA A 164 -7.75 -4.60 -1.60
CA ALA A 164 -8.77 -3.60 -1.30
C ALA A 164 -9.71 -3.28 -2.49
N ALA A 165 -9.73 -4.13 -3.53
CA ALA A 165 -10.54 -3.89 -4.71
C ALA A 165 -12.04 -3.86 -4.38
N ILE A 166 -12.73 -2.90 -4.96
CA ILE A 166 -14.19 -2.85 -4.98
C ILE A 166 -14.70 -3.47 -6.29
N LYS A 167 -15.90 -4.06 -6.24
CA LYS A 167 -16.52 -4.61 -7.44
C LYS A 167 -16.80 -3.49 -8.45
N GLN A 168 -16.37 -3.71 -9.68
CA GLN A 168 -16.62 -2.82 -10.81
C GLN A 168 -17.82 -3.28 -11.62
#